data_e67c9dcb8c8d9c45a2af032224654702
#
_entry.id   e67c9dcb8c8d9c45a2af032224654702
#
_cell.length_a   1.000
_cell.length_b   1.000
_cell.length_c   1.000
_cell.angle_alpha   90.00
_cell.angle_beta   90.00
_cell.angle_gamma   90.00
#
_symmetry.space_group_name_H-M   'P 1'
#
loop_
_entity.id
_entity.type
_entity.pdbx_description
1 polymer ?
#
loop_
_entity_poly.entity_id
_entity_poly.type
_entity_poly.pdbx_seq_one_letter_code
_entity_poly.pdbx_strand_id
1 'polypeptide(L)'
;HKYEVNDMKKISKELLAKIVREKRSELNITQNRLSELSEINRAMLSRIENGDYLPTIDQLEKLGEILNFDFDDLFVKEEVKRERLVKEPCKIAVAGTGYVGLSLAVLLAQHNEVKAVDIIPEKVDMINNKKSPIQDDYIEEYLATKELNLKATLDAKEAYSDAEYVIVAAPTNYDSKQNYFDTSAVEKVI
;
A
#
# COMPACT_ATOMS: atom_id res chain seq x y z
N HIS A 1 15.38 -8.07 -7.05
CA HIS A 1 15.20 -6.60 -7.00
C HIS A 1 15.02 -6.21 -5.53
N LYS A 2 16.08 -5.63 -4.93
CA LYS A 2 15.93 -4.90 -3.66
C LYS A 2 14.96 -3.74 -3.94
N TYR A 3 13.79 -3.79 -3.37
CA TYR A 3 12.98 -2.58 -3.25
C TYR A 3 13.77 -1.63 -2.35
N GLU A 4 14.31 -0.58 -2.93
CA GLU A 4 14.82 0.55 -2.17
C GLU A 4 13.64 1.07 -1.34
N VAL A 5 13.80 1.01 -0.03
CA VAL A 5 12.90 1.67 0.90
C VAL A 5 13.01 3.15 0.59
N ASN A 6 12.00 3.72 -0.08
CA ASN A 6 11.91 5.16 -0.22
C ASN A 6 11.76 5.71 1.20
N ASP A 7 12.85 6.29 1.71
CA ASP A 7 12.83 7.06 2.95
C ASP A 7 11.78 8.15 2.79
N MET A 8 10.66 8.03 3.48
CA MET A 8 9.65 9.08 3.48
C MET A 8 10.25 10.28 4.21
N LYS A 9 10.60 11.31 3.45
CA LYS A 9 11.01 12.61 4.00
C LYS A 9 9.76 13.29 4.57
N LYS A 10 9.80 13.61 5.85
CA LYS A 10 8.72 14.34 6.54
C LYS A 10 9.28 15.64 7.09
N ILE A 11 8.53 16.72 6.90
CA ILE A 11 8.89 18.00 7.49
C ILE A 11 8.69 17.91 9.00
N SER A 12 9.77 18.14 9.77
CA SER A 12 9.71 18.23 11.23
C SER A 12 9.32 19.64 11.65
N LYS A 13 8.23 19.78 12.40
CA LYS A 13 7.81 21.06 12.98
C LYS A 13 8.84 21.60 13.95
N GLU A 14 9.47 20.74 14.72
CA GLU A 14 10.48 21.06 15.70
C GLU A 14 11.75 21.60 15.03
N LEU A 15 12.17 20.95 13.94
CA LEU A 15 13.33 21.36 13.17
C LEU A 15 13.06 22.68 12.46
N LEU A 16 11.90 22.85 11.84
CA LEU A 16 11.47 24.12 11.24
C LEU A 16 11.46 25.24 12.27
N ALA A 17 10.86 25.02 13.43
CA ALA A 17 10.80 26.01 14.52
C ALA A 17 12.21 26.45 14.97
N LYS A 18 13.14 25.49 15.06
CA LYS A 18 14.53 25.76 15.39
C LYS A 18 15.22 26.61 14.32
N ILE A 19 15.12 26.18 13.05
CA ILE A 19 15.75 26.88 11.92
C ILE A 19 15.23 28.32 11.80
N VAL A 20 13.91 28.51 11.85
CA VAL A 20 13.29 29.85 11.71
C VAL A 20 13.78 30.77 12.84
N ARG A 21 13.81 30.30 14.09
CA ARG A 21 14.30 31.09 15.22
C ARG A 21 15.80 31.43 15.11
N GLU A 22 16.63 30.46 14.78
CA GLU A 22 18.09 30.64 14.67
C GLU A 22 18.40 31.61 13.53
N LYS A 23 17.85 31.40 12.34
CA LYS A 23 18.08 32.25 11.17
C LYS A 23 17.56 33.67 11.36
N ARG A 24 16.37 33.83 11.97
CA ARG A 24 15.84 35.14 12.32
C ARG A 24 16.77 35.88 13.31
N SER A 25 17.31 35.15 14.29
CA SER A 25 18.25 35.73 15.29
C SER A 25 19.59 36.10 14.66
N GLU A 26 20.13 35.28 13.78
CA GLU A 26 21.35 35.56 13.00
C GLU A 26 21.23 36.87 12.20
N LEU A 27 20.05 37.09 11.61
CA LEU A 27 19.76 38.33 10.86
C LEU A 27 19.41 39.52 11.77
N ASN A 28 19.37 39.33 13.10
CA ASN A 28 19.00 40.36 14.08
C ASN A 28 17.65 41.05 13.81
N ILE A 29 16.69 40.33 13.25
CA ILE A 29 15.35 40.86 13.00
C ILE A 29 14.34 40.35 14.03
N THR A 30 13.34 41.21 14.34
CA THR A 30 12.24 40.86 15.25
C THR A 30 11.19 40.04 14.53
N GLN A 31 10.32 39.32 15.27
CA GLN A 31 9.15 38.67 14.71
C GLN A 31 8.23 39.64 13.93
N ASN A 32 8.09 40.88 14.42
CA ASN A 32 7.35 41.92 13.71
C ASN A 32 7.97 42.21 12.34
N ARG A 33 9.30 42.38 12.30
CA ARG A 33 9.98 42.64 11.03
C ARG A 33 9.90 41.46 10.07
N LEU A 34 10.02 40.23 10.58
CA LEU A 34 9.83 39.03 9.76
C LEU A 34 8.39 38.93 9.26
N SER A 35 7.41 39.31 10.07
CA SER A 35 5.98 39.36 9.67
C SER A 35 5.76 40.32 8.50
N GLU A 36 6.35 41.51 8.57
CA GLU A 36 6.28 42.48 7.47
C GLU A 36 6.90 41.97 6.16
N LEU A 37 8.08 41.35 6.27
CA LEU A 37 8.84 40.85 5.12
C LEU A 37 8.18 39.62 4.46
N SER A 38 7.65 38.70 5.26
CA SER A 38 7.07 37.44 4.78
C SER A 38 5.58 37.53 4.50
N GLU A 39 4.93 38.63 4.89
CA GLU A 39 3.45 38.79 4.87
C GLU A 39 2.71 37.74 5.70
N ILE A 40 3.42 37.04 6.60
CA ILE A 40 2.85 36.08 7.52
C ILE A 40 2.49 36.81 8.83
N ASN A 41 1.26 36.65 9.29
CA ASN A 41 0.83 37.26 10.55
C ASN A 41 1.75 36.88 11.70
N ARG A 42 2.10 37.86 12.56
CA ARG A 42 3.00 37.69 13.70
C ARG A 42 2.59 36.55 14.64
N ALA A 43 1.27 36.42 14.90
CA ALA A 43 0.76 35.33 15.74
C ALA A 43 1.03 33.96 15.14
N MET A 44 0.97 33.85 13.82
CA MET A 44 1.27 32.64 13.08
C MET A 44 2.79 32.35 13.10
N LEU A 45 3.63 33.37 12.91
CA LEU A 45 5.08 33.22 13.05
C LEU A 45 5.48 32.74 14.46
N SER A 46 4.84 33.26 15.50
CA SER A 46 5.06 32.77 16.85
C SER A 46 4.72 31.29 17.01
N ARG A 47 3.62 30.84 16.41
CA ARG A 47 3.24 29.42 16.41
C ARG A 47 4.19 28.54 15.59
N ILE A 48 4.72 29.07 14.46
CA ILE A 48 5.73 28.37 13.66
C ILE A 48 7.01 28.20 14.50
N GLU A 49 7.50 29.27 15.13
CA GLU A 49 8.67 29.25 15.97
C GLU A 49 8.54 28.40 17.24
N ASN A 50 7.32 28.12 17.68
CA ASN A 50 7.05 27.22 18.80
C ASN A 50 6.82 25.76 18.36
N GLY A 51 6.76 25.47 17.05
CA GLY A 51 6.46 24.14 16.53
C GLY A 51 4.97 23.77 16.56
N ASP A 52 4.09 24.75 16.86
CA ASP A 52 2.64 24.53 16.98
C ASP A 52 1.90 24.60 15.64
N TYR A 53 2.56 25.10 14.59
CA TYR A 53 1.94 25.30 13.29
C TYR A 53 2.92 24.97 12.16
N LEU A 54 2.42 24.25 11.15
CA LEU A 54 3.14 23.99 9.91
C LEU A 54 2.64 24.98 8.84
N PRO A 55 3.49 25.87 8.31
CA PRO A 55 3.10 26.82 7.29
C PRO A 55 2.76 26.13 5.97
N THR A 56 2.04 26.84 5.11
CA THR A 56 1.80 26.40 3.73
C THR A 56 3.11 26.41 2.92
N ILE A 57 3.11 25.76 1.75
CA ILE A 57 4.29 25.73 0.87
C ILE A 57 4.72 27.17 0.51
N ASP A 58 3.77 28.02 0.09
CA ASP A 58 4.06 29.42 -0.26
C ASP A 58 4.67 30.22 0.92
N GLN A 59 4.20 29.92 2.14
CA GLN A 59 4.77 30.56 3.35
C GLN A 59 6.17 30.03 3.66
N LEU A 60 6.41 28.73 3.43
CA LEU A 60 7.74 28.13 3.59
C LEU A 60 8.73 28.70 2.57
N GLU A 61 8.33 28.88 1.31
CA GLU A 61 9.16 29.49 0.27
C GLU A 61 9.56 30.89 0.66
N LYS A 62 8.61 31.75 1.06
CA LYS A 62 8.89 33.11 1.54
C LYS A 62 9.84 33.13 2.74
N LEU A 63 9.64 32.24 3.70
CA LEU A 63 10.52 32.13 4.85
C LEU A 63 11.93 31.65 4.45
N GLY A 64 12.03 30.69 3.53
CA GLY A 64 13.29 30.18 3.01
C GLY A 64 14.11 31.27 2.31
N GLU A 65 13.46 32.06 1.45
CA GLU A 65 14.08 33.18 0.74
C GLU A 65 14.58 34.27 1.71
N ILE A 66 13.75 34.67 2.69
CA ILE A 66 14.10 35.76 3.63
C ILE A 66 15.17 35.32 4.62
N LEU A 67 15.07 34.11 5.14
CA LEU A 67 15.95 33.59 6.19
C LEU A 67 17.10 32.76 5.64
N ASN A 68 17.19 32.58 4.33
CA ASN A 68 18.25 31.87 3.62
C ASN A 68 18.51 30.46 4.20
N PHE A 69 17.47 29.59 4.19
CA PHE A 69 17.59 28.17 4.49
C PHE A 69 17.06 27.32 3.34
N ASP A 70 17.61 26.11 3.19
CA ASP A 70 17.17 25.16 2.16
C ASP A 70 16.00 24.30 2.66
N PHE A 71 15.10 23.97 1.77
CA PHE A 71 14.01 23.04 2.05
C PHE A 71 14.51 21.66 2.50
N ASP A 72 15.63 21.20 1.97
CA ASP A 72 16.20 19.92 2.36
C ASP A 72 16.62 19.88 3.83
N ASP A 73 16.92 21.03 4.45
CA ASP A 73 17.25 21.16 5.87
C ASP A 73 16.04 20.90 6.79
N LEU A 74 14.83 20.97 6.25
CA LEU A 74 13.57 20.76 7.00
C LEU A 74 13.18 19.31 7.15
N PHE A 75 13.78 18.42 6.36
CA PHE A 75 13.39 17.02 6.35
C PHE A 75 14.23 16.20 7.33
N VAL A 76 13.54 15.52 8.23
CA VAL A 76 14.14 14.41 8.97
C VAL A 76 13.99 13.14 8.18
N LYS A 77 15.05 12.36 8.08
CA LYS A 77 14.95 10.97 7.71
C LYS A 77 14.29 10.25 8.88
N GLU A 78 13.00 10.12 8.84
CA GLU A 78 12.32 9.18 9.70
C GLU A 78 12.74 7.80 9.18
N GLU A 79 13.61 7.09 9.88
CA GLU A 79 13.65 5.65 9.78
C GLU A 79 12.26 5.19 10.21
N VAL A 80 11.35 5.11 9.25
CA VAL A 80 10.13 4.37 9.44
C VAL A 80 10.62 2.96 9.70
N LYS A 81 10.81 2.59 10.96
CA LYS A 81 10.71 1.19 11.37
C LYS A 81 9.31 0.77 10.96
N ARG A 82 9.16 0.47 9.67
CA ARG A 82 8.19 -0.50 9.27
C ARG A 82 8.67 -1.74 10.00
N GLU A 83 8.17 -1.96 11.20
CA GLU A 83 7.99 -3.32 11.63
C GLU A 83 7.29 -3.94 10.43
N ARG A 84 8.09 -4.60 9.58
CA ARG A 84 7.53 -5.64 8.76
C ARG A 84 6.84 -6.49 9.83
N LEU A 85 5.54 -6.34 9.89
CA LEU A 85 4.73 -7.45 10.32
C LEU A 85 5.12 -8.54 9.32
N VAL A 86 6.20 -9.24 9.61
CA VAL A 86 6.47 -10.55 9.03
C VAL A 86 5.36 -11.38 9.67
N LYS A 87 4.15 -11.18 9.13
CA LYS A 87 3.08 -12.11 9.39
C LYS A 87 3.64 -13.44 8.93
N GLU A 88 3.60 -14.40 9.79
CA GLU A 88 3.69 -15.80 9.42
C GLU A 88 2.87 -16.00 8.16
N PRO A 89 3.33 -16.81 7.21
CA PRO A 89 2.57 -17.06 6.00
C PRO A 89 1.13 -17.43 6.36
N CYS A 90 0.17 -16.68 5.83
CA CYS A 90 -1.24 -16.95 6.08
C CYS A 90 -1.69 -18.15 5.26
N LYS A 91 -2.71 -18.86 5.74
CA LYS A 91 -3.43 -19.87 4.98
C LYS A 91 -4.61 -19.23 4.29
N ILE A 92 -4.60 -19.26 2.98
CA ILE A 92 -5.60 -18.58 2.15
C ILE A 92 -6.25 -19.58 1.22
N ALA A 93 -7.57 -19.60 1.18
CA ALA A 93 -8.32 -20.33 0.17
C ALA A 93 -8.85 -19.36 -0.90
N VAL A 94 -8.73 -19.73 -2.16
CA VAL A 94 -9.26 -18.96 -3.29
C VAL A 94 -10.26 -19.83 -4.03
N ALA A 95 -11.52 -19.43 -4.01
CA ALA A 95 -12.63 -20.14 -4.66
C ALA A 95 -12.87 -19.61 -6.07
N GLY A 96 -12.61 -20.44 -7.06
CA GLY A 96 -12.66 -20.15 -8.49
C GLY A 96 -11.29 -19.83 -9.06
N THR A 97 -10.92 -20.56 -10.14
CA THR A 97 -9.65 -20.41 -10.85
C THR A 97 -9.83 -19.81 -12.25
N GLY A 98 -10.72 -18.83 -12.34
CA GLY A 98 -10.80 -17.93 -13.50
C GLY A 98 -9.68 -16.90 -13.49
N TYR A 99 -9.73 -15.91 -14.38
CA TYR A 99 -8.69 -14.87 -14.49
C TYR A 99 -8.40 -14.19 -13.16
N VAL A 100 -9.41 -13.73 -12.45
CA VAL A 100 -9.22 -13.02 -11.17
C VAL A 100 -8.72 -13.96 -10.08
N GLY A 101 -9.37 -15.12 -9.90
CA GLY A 101 -9.01 -16.02 -8.82
C GLY A 101 -7.61 -16.63 -8.97
N LEU A 102 -7.25 -17.07 -10.17
CA LEU A 102 -5.91 -17.63 -10.41
C LEU A 102 -4.82 -16.58 -10.32
N SER A 103 -5.07 -15.35 -10.79
CA SER A 103 -4.10 -14.24 -10.64
C SER A 103 -3.83 -13.94 -9.16
N LEU A 104 -4.89 -13.87 -8.34
CA LEU A 104 -4.75 -13.68 -6.90
C LEU A 104 -4.05 -14.87 -6.22
N ALA A 105 -4.41 -16.09 -6.59
CA ALA A 105 -3.80 -17.30 -6.04
C ALA A 105 -2.28 -17.33 -6.30
N VAL A 106 -1.85 -17.07 -7.53
CA VAL A 106 -0.45 -17.02 -7.93
C VAL A 106 0.30 -15.89 -7.22
N LEU A 107 -0.30 -14.70 -7.13
CA LEU A 107 0.30 -13.55 -6.45
C LEU A 107 0.49 -13.82 -4.96
N LEU A 108 -0.52 -14.33 -4.28
CA LEU A 108 -0.51 -14.60 -2.85
C LEU A 108 0.38 -15.79 -2.48
N ALA A 109 0.46 -16.80 -3.34
CA ALA A 109 1.25 -18.01 -3.10
C ALA A 109 2.77 -17.78 -3.10
N GLN A 110 3.24 -16.61 -3.50
CA GLN A 110 4.65 -16.24 -3.39
C GLN A 110 5.10 -16.06 -1.92
N HIS A 111 4.17 -15.78 -1.01
CA HIS A 111 4.48 -15.46 0.38
C HIS A 111 3.54 -16.15 1.39
N ASN A 112 2.53 -16.87 0.94
CA ASN A 112 1.50 -17.50 1.77
C ASN A 112 1.24 -18.94 1.30
N GLU A 113 0.60 -19.74 2.15
CA GLU A 113 0.04 -21.03 1.77
C GLU A 113 -1.33 -20.81 1.10
N VAL A 114 -1.46 -21.17 -0.16
CA VAL A 114 -2.68 -20.92 -0.93
C VAL A 114 -3.27 -22.24 -1.43
N LYS A 115 -4.55 -22.46 -1.11
CA LYS A 115 -5.35 -23.53 -1.69
C LYS A 115 -6.36 -22.92 -2.69
N ALA A 116 -6.21 -23.25 -3.98
CA ALA A 116 -7.12 -22.82 -5.04
C ALA A 116 -8.19 -23.88 -5.27
N VAL A 117 -9.45 -23.50 -5.15
CA VAL A 117 -10.59 -24.40 -5.30
C VAL A 117 -11.27 -24.14 -6.64
N ASP A 118 -11.47 -25.19 -7.43
CA ASP A 118 -12.30 -25.14 -8.62
C ASP A 118 -13.15 -26.42 -8.72
N ILE A 119 -14.25 -26.35 -9.45
CA ILE A 119 -15.15 -27.50 -9.70
C ILE A 119 -14.72 -28.29 -10.92
N ILE A 120 -13.78 -27.82 -11.71
CA ILE A 120 -13.34 -28.43 -12.97
C ILE A 120 -12.01 -29.18 -12.72
N PRO A 121 -12.05 -30.57 -12.78
CA PRO A 121 -10.85 -31.37 -12.48
C PRO A 121 -9.64 -31.05 -13.36
N GLU A 122 -9.86 -30.78 -14.62
CA GLU A 122 -8.80 -30.49 -15.60
C GLU A 122 -8.03 -29.22 -15.21
N LYS A 123 -8.71 -28.21 -14.69
CA LYS A 123 -8.05 -26.99 -14.20
C LYS A 123 -7.21 -27.24 -12.97
N VAL A 124 -7.74 -28.03 -12.03
CA VAL A 124 -7.03 -28.42 -10.82
C VAL A 124 -5.75 -29.20 -11.19
N ASP A 125 -5.85 -30.14 -12.10
CA ASP A 125 -4.70 -30.92 -12.59
C ASP A 125 -3.67 -30.03 -13.30
N MET A 126 -4.11 -29.08 -14.12
CA MET A 126 -3.22 -28.14 -14.80
C MET A 126 -2.42 -27.31 -13.80
N ILE A 127 -3.07 -26.69 -12.83
CA ILE A 127 -2.43 -25.83 -11.83
C ILE A 127 -1.42 -26.64 -11.01
N ASN A 128 -1.79 -27.84 -10.54
CA ASN A 128 -0.88 -28.71 -9.78
C ASN A 128 0.31 -29.19 -10.59
N ASN A 129 0.16 -29.27 -11.93
CA ASN A 129 1.26 -29.55 -12.86
C ASN A 129 1.98 -28.29 -13.36
N LYS A 130 1.82 -27.13 -12.67
CA LYS A 130 2.45 -25.86 -13.01
C LYS A 130 2.11 -25.35 -14.41
N LYS A 131 0.89 -25.61 -14.86
CA LYS A 131 0.34 -25.15 -16.14
C LYS A 131 -0.85 -24.24 -15.89
N SER A 132 -0.96 -23.19 -16.68
CA SER A 132 -2.10 -22.29 -16.60
C SER A 132 -3.32 -22.85 -17.35
N PRO A 133 -4.51 -22.90 -16.71
CA PRO A 133 -5.76 -23.21 -17.40
C PRO A 133 -6.37 -22.01 -18.14
N ILE A 134 -5.73 -20.85 -18.08
CA ILE A 134 -6.14 -19.60 -18.75
C ILE A 134 -4.99 -19.07 -19.59
N GLN A 135 -5.30 -18.33 -20.65
CA GLN A 135 -4.31 -17.71 -21.52
C GLN A 135 -3.87 -16.38 -20.91
N ASP A 136 -2.76 -16.41 -20.19
CA ASP A 136 -2.12 -15.23 -19.59
C ASP A 136 -0.64 -15.50 -19.43
N ASP A 137 0.19 -14.77 -20.17
CA ASP A 137 1.63 -14.99 -20.25
C ASP A 137 2.33 -14.86 -18.88
N TYR A 138 1.87 -13.93 -18.05
CA TYR A 138 2.43 -13.73 -16.70
C TYR A 138 2.09 -14.89 -15.76
N ILE A 139 0.86 -15.37 -15.79
CA ILE A 139 0.44 -16.50 -14.95
C ILE A 139 1.16 -17.77 -15.40
N GLU A 140 1.30 -18.00 -16.70
CA GLU A 140 2.04 -19.12 -17.27
C GLU A 140 3.50 -19.09 -16.83
N GLU A 141 4.17 -17.92 -16.95
CA GLU A 141 5.54 -17.72 -16.50
C GLU A 141 5.68 -17.97 -14.99
N TYR A 142 4.80 -17.40 -14.17
CA TYR A 142 4.90 -17.53 -12.72
C TYR A 142 4.67 -18.96 -12.25
N LEU A 143 3.69 -19.67 -12.80
CA LEU A 143 3.46 -21.08 -12.48
C LEU A 143 4.67 -21.95 -12.87
N ALA A 144 5.29 -21.67 -14.00
CA ALA A 144 6.41 -22.45 -14.51
C ALA A 144 7.73 -22.16 -13.78
N THR A 145 7.98 -20.91 -13.38
CA THR A 145 9.31 -20.45 -12.95
C THR A 145 9.44 -20.11 -11.48
N LYS A 146 8.33 -19.73 -10.81
CA LYS A 146 8.36 -19.31 -9.40
C LYS A 146 8.13 -20.49 -8.46
N GLU A 147 8.76 -20.40 -7.29
CA GLU A 147 8.39 -21.27 -6.16
C GLU A 147 7.12 -20.71 -5.52
N LEU A 148 6.00 -21.35 -5.82
CA LEU A 148 4.69 -20.98 -5.30
C LEU A 148 4.22 -22.05 -4.30
N ASN A 149 3.82 -21.61 -3.11
CA ASN A 149 3.13 -22.48 -2.16
C ASN A 149 1.64 -22.53 -2.51
N LEU A 150 1.35 -23.08 -3.68
CA LEU A 150 0.03 -23.18 -4.30
C LEU A 150 -0.36 -24.63 -4.51
N LYS A 151 -1.53 -25.02 -4.01
CA LYS A 151 -2.16 -26.31 -4.25
C LYS A 151 -3.58 -26.10 -4.76
N ALA A 152 -3.95 -26.67 -5.88
CA ALA A 152 -5.32 -26.68 -6.35
C ALA A 152 -6.05 -27.94 -5.88
N THR A 153 -7.36 -27.83 -5.57
CA THR A 153 -8.19 -28.93 -5.09
C THR A 153 -9.64 -28.79 -5.54
N LEU A 154 -10.32 -29.94 -5.64
CA LEU A 154 -11.78 -30.01 -5.83
C LEU A 154 -12.53 -29.99 -4.49
N ASP A 155 -11.84 -30.24 -3.38
CA ASP A 155 -12.42 -30.30 -2.05
C ASP A 155 -12.43 -28.93 -1.38
N ALA A 156 -13.54 -28.22 -1.54
CA ALA A 156 -13.77 -26.92 -0.92
C ALA A 156 -13.74 -27.01 0.60
N LYS A 157 -14.28 -28.08 1.19
CA LYS A 157 -14.34 -28.26 2.64
C LYS A 157 -12.95 -28.40 3.24
N GLU A 158 -12.08 -29.20 2.62
CA GLU A 158 -10.67 -29.31 3.03
C GLU A 158 -9.96 -27.97 2.92
N ALA A 159 -10.19 -27.24 1.81
CA ALA A 159 -9.51 -25.97 1.56
C ALA A 159 -9.89 -24.87 2.56
N TYR A 160 -11.18 -24.83 2.96
CA TYR A 160 -11.68 -23.76 3.84
C TYR A 160 -11.50 -24.07 5.31
N SER A 161 -11.35 -25.34 5.71
CA SER A 161 -11.36 -25.76 7.12
C SER A 161 -10.24 -25.15 7.97
N ASP A 162 -9.11 -24.88 7.38
CA ASP A 162 -7.92 -24.30 8.05
C ASP A 162 -7.50 -22.95 7.46
N ALA A 163 -8.27 -22.40 6.51
CA ALA A 163 -7.98 -21.10 5.91
C ALA A 163 -8.29 -19.95 6.88
N GLU A 164 -7.35 -19.03 7.02
CA GLU A 164 -7.55 -17.77 7.75
C GLU A 164 -8.35 -16.77 6.91
N TYR A 165 -8.22 -16.86 5.60
CA TYR A 165 -8.93 -16.02 4.64
C TYR A 165 -9.48 -16.86 3.50
N VAL A 166 -10.72 -16.58 3.12
CA VAL A 166 -11.35 -17.16 1.92
C VAL A 166 -11.68 -16.04 0.95
N ILE A 167 -11.13 -16.15 -0.27
CA ILE A 167 -11.38 -15.20 -1.35
C ILE A 167 -12.34 -15.88 -2.34
N VAL A 168 -13.52 -15.33 -2.51
CA VAL A 168 -14.50 -15.85 -3.45
C VAL A 168 -14.38 -15.10 -4.78
N ALA A 169 -13.89 -15.79 -5.81
CA ALA A 169 -13.70 -15.28 -7.17
C ALA A 169 -14.63 -16.01 -8.16
N ALA A 170 -15.83 -16.36 -7.69
CA ALA A 170 -16.87 -16.97 -8.52
C ALA A 170 -17.50 -15.92 -9.46
N PRO A 171 -17.88 -16.29 -10.68
CA PRO A 171 -18.50 -15.35 -11.61
C PRO A 171 -19.86 -14.87 -11.09
N THR A 172 -20.11 -13.59 -11.27
CA THR A 172 -21.41 -12.96 -11.04
C THR A 172 -21.91 -12.40 -12.37
N ASN A 173 -22.90 -13.06 -12.97
CA ASN A 173 -23.46 -12.62 -14.24
C ASN A 173 -24.56 -11.59 -14.01
N TYR A 174 -24.57 -10.52 -14.81
CA TYR A 174 -25.65 -9.55 -14.78
C TYR A 174 -26.84 -10.04 -15.62
N ASP A 175 -27.99 -10.19 -14.97
CA ASP A 175 -29.27 -10.45 -15.67
C ASP A 175 -29.93 -9.11 -16.03
N SER A 176 -29.87 -8.77 -17.32
CA SER A 176 -30.45 -7.52 -17.85
C SER A 176 -31.97 -7.49 -17.84
N LYS A 177 -32.65 -8.68 -17.71
CA LYS A 177 -34.11 -8.73 -17.64
C LYS A 177 -34.64 -8.47 -16.25
N GLN A 178 -33.88 -8.90 -15.24
CA GLN A 178 -34.26 -8.77 -13.85
C GLN A 178 -33.50 -7.61 -13.15
N ASN A 179 -32.58 -6.96 -13.85
CA ASN A 179 -31.76 -5.85 -13.34
C ASN A 179 -31.00 -6.19 -12.04
N TYR A 180 -30.42 -7.39 -11.94
CA TYR A 180 -29.59 -7.76 -10.79
C TYR A 180 -28.42 -8.65 -11.21
N PHE A 181 -27.43 -8.79 -10.33
CA PHE A 181 -26.34 -9.74 -10.49
C PHE A 181 -26.76 -11.12 -9.95
N ASP A 182 -26.58 -12.16 -10.75
CA ASP A 182 -26.79 -13.55 -10.32
C ASP A 182 -25.65 -13.95 -9.36
N THR A 183 -25.99 -14.10 -8.09
CA THR A 183 -25.06 -14.49 -7.01
C THR A 183 -25.05 -15.99 -6.73
N SER A 184 -25.80 -16.77 -7.46
CA SER A 184 -25.98 -18.23 -7.19
C SER A 184 -24.64 -18.99 -7.19
N ALA A 185 -23.64 -18.56 -7.97
CA ALA A 185 -22.31 -19.16 -7.95
C ALA A 185 -21.55 -18.84 -6.66
N VAL A 186 -21.70 -17.62 -6.14
CA VAL A 186 -21.11 -17.19 -4.87
C VAL A 186 -21.75 -17.92 -3.70
N GLU A 187 -23.08 -18.00 -3.68
CA GLU A 187 -23.86 -18.68 -2.63
C GLU A 187 -23.54 -20.18 -2.51
N LYS A 188 -23.17 -20.83 -3.62
CA LYS A 188 -22.75 -22.25 -3.61
C LYS A 188 -21.34 -22.46 -3.06
N VAL A 189 -20.55 -21.43 -2.97
CA VAL A 189 -19.16 -21.48 -2.50
C VAL A 189 -19.07 -21.22 -1.00
N ILE A 190 -20.03 -20.47 -0.45
CA ILE A 190 -20.13 -20.14 0.97
C ILE A 190 -20.89 -21.26 1.70
#